data_4f39c87daae4138bc81e6466f06b3539
#
_entry.id   4f39c87daae4138bc81e6466f06b3539
#
_cell.length_a   1.000
_cell.length_b   1.000
_cell.length_c   1.000
_cell.angle_alpha   90.00
_cell.angle_beta   90.00
_cell.angle_gamma   90.00
#
_symmetry.space_group_name_H-M   'P 1'
#
loop_
_entity.id
_entity.type
_entity.pdbx_description
1 polymer ?
#
loop_
_entity_poly.entity_id
_entity_poly.type
_entity_poly.pdbx_seq_one_letter_code
_entity_poly.pdbx_strand_id
1 'polypeptide(L)'
;MKIIHGSWLIALAALVACSASNSEEDTIDLIVYGDTVVTMNADMRIIENGAVAIDAGVILAVDTAATIDADYSARQTLDGTRRIVMPGLINGHSHAAMTLLRGLADDLALMDWLQNYIFPAEVAFVDAEFVRIGTELACWEMIRGGTTTFVDMYYYPDTIAEVVDQC
;
A
#
# COMPACT_ATOMS: atom_id res chain seq x y z
N MET A 1 43.65 -79.51 16.45
CA MET A 1 42.30 -78.91 16.40
C MET A 1 42.45 -77.40 16.56
N LYS A 2 42.49 -76.62 15.44
CA LYS A 2 42.79 -75.17 15.42
C LYS A 2 41.50 -74.47 15.18
N ILE A 3 41.12 -73.61 16.10
CA ILE A 3 39.93 -72.72 16.02
C ILE A 3 40.39 -71.38 15.44
N ILE A 4 39.83 -71.01 14.28
CA ILE A 4 40.11 -69.73 13.60
C ILE A 4 39.02 -68.79 14.02
N HIS A 5 39.39 -67.67 14.69
CA HIS A 5 38.50 -66.58 15.02
C HIS A 5 38.52 -65.58 13.85
N GLY A 6 37.39 -65.45 13.14
CA GLY A 6 37.19 -64.45 12.14
C GLY A 6 36.66 -63.19 12.78
N SER A 7 37.43 -62.08 12.73
CA SER A 7 37.01 -60.74 13.14
C SER A 7 36.24 -60.07 12.01
N TRP A 8 35.00 -59.75 12.27
CA TRP A 8 34.16 -58.92 11.37
C TRP A 8 34.31 -57.46 11.75
N LEU A 9 34.92 -56.68 10.87
CA LEU A 9 34.94 -55.19 10.94
C LEU A 9 33.68 -54.68 10.31
N ILE A 10 32.77 -54.09 11.12
CA ILE A 10 31.61 -53.36 10.66
C ILE A 10 32.07 -51.93 10.40
N ALA A 11 32.13 -51.53 9.12
CA ALA A 11 32.35 -50.14 8.73
C ALA A 11 31.04 -49.38 8.83
N LEU A 12 30.96 -48.46 9.81
CA LEU A 12 29.82 -47.54 9.99
C LEU A 12 30.00 -46.35 9.03
N ALA A 13 29.31 -46.37 7.91
CA ALA A 13 29.26 -45.24 6.99
C ALA A 13 28.29 -44.17 7.56
N ALA A 14 28.85 -43.08 8.09
CA ALA A 14 28.08 -41.92 8.50
C ALA A 14 27.60 -41.17 7.24
N LEU A 15 26.32 -41.28 6.92
CA LEU A 15 25.62 -40.43 5.96
C LEU A 15 25.41 -39.04 6.57
N VAL A 16 26.25 -38.08 6.21
CA VAL A 16 26.00 -36.68 6.44
C VAL A 16 24.90 -36.23 5.47
N ALA A 17 23.66 -36.24 5.91
CA ALA A 17 22.58 -35.59 5.22
C ALA A 17 22.76 -34.06 5.35
N CYS A 18 23.28 -33.41 4.30
CA CYS A 18 23.13 -31.98 4.15
C CYS A 18 21.63 -31.71 3.99
N SER A 19 20.97 -31.31 5.06
CA SER A 19 19.67 -30.68 4.98
C SER A 19 19.89 -29.33 4.30
N ALA A 20 19.55 -29.24 3.02
CA ALA A 20 19.31 -27.94 2.37
C ALA A 20 18.10 -27.34 3.09
N SER A 21 18.33 -26.39 3.99
CA SER A 21 17.28 -25.56 4.52
C SER A 21 16.70 -24.78 3.34
N ASN A 22 15.49 -25.10 2.94
CA ASN A 22 14.74 -24.28 2.02
C ASN A 22 14.57 -22.89 2.68
N SER A 23 15.22 -21.90 2.11
CA SER A 23 15.16 -20.49 2.52
C SER A 23 13.88 -19.80 2.03
N GLU A 24 12.71 -20.41 2.21
CA GLU A 24 11.43 -19.74 1.97
C GLU A 24 11.05 -18.78 3.12
N GLU A 25 11.73 -18.88 4.26
CA GLU A 25 11.40 -18.10 5.46
C GLU A 25 11.95 -16.66 5.44
N ASP A 26 12.89 -16.33 4.55
CA ASP A 26 13.55 -15.02 4.50
C ASP A 26 13.10 -14.13 3.33
N THR A 27 12.04 -14.51 2.58
CA THR A 27 11.58 -13.76 1.41
C THR A 27 10.42 -12.86 1.78
N ILE A 28 10.62 -11.53 1.68
CA ILE A 28 9.58 -10.52 1.95
C ILE A 28 8.53 -10.47 0.84
N ASP A 29 7.43 -9.77 1.07
CA ASP A 29 6.31 -9.73 0.12
C ASP A 29 6.64 -8.94 -1.14
N LEU A 30 7.24 -7.73 -0.99
CA LEU A 30 7.34 -6.77 -2.09
C LEU A 30 8.57 -5.88 -1.97
N ILE A 31 9.25 -5.63 -3.09
CA ILE A 31 10.17 -4.51 -3.26
C ILE A 31 9.64 -3.58 -4.36
N VAL A 32 9.53 -2.29 -4.05
CA VAL A 32 9.14 -1.25 -5.00
C VAL A 32 10.37 -0.42 -5.35
N TYR A 33 10.76 -0.42 -6.62
CA TYR A 33 11.88 0.38 -7.13
C TYR A 33 11.41 1.73 -7.66
N GLY A 34 12.30 2.72 -7.69
CA GLY A 34 12.07 4.01 -8.31
C GLY A 34 13.38 4.67 -8.76
N ASP A 35 13.36 5.39 -9.87
CA ASP A 35 14.51 6.25 -10.23
C ASP A 35 14.79 7.25 -9.10
N THR A 36 13.75 7.63 -8.39
CA THR A 36 13.84 8.50 -7.21
C THR A 36 12.84 8.03 -6.17
N VAL A 37 13.28 7.86 -4.92
CA VAL A 37 12.41 7.67 -3.76
C VAL A 37 12.43 8.95 -2.92
N VAL A 38 11.26 9.56 -2.74
CA VAL A 38 11.05 10.74 -1.88
C VAL A 38 10.44 10.26 -0.58
N THR A 39 11.20 10.30 0.52
CA THR A 39 10.78 9.66 1.77
C THR A 39 9.73 10.45 2.54
N MET A 40 9.66 11.77 2.34
CA MET A 40 8.79 12.70 3.11
C MET A 40 8.97 12.57 4.63
N ASN A 41 10.11 12.02 5.09
CA ASN A 41 10.46 11.94 6.51
C ASN A 41 10.97 13.30 7.03
N ALA A 42 11.31 13.38 8.32
CA ALA A 42 11.78 14.62 8.94
C ALA A 42 13.04 15.19 8.28
N ASP A 43 13.88 14.34 7.72
CA ASP A 43 15.11 14.73 7.02
C ASP A 43 14.89 15.06 5.53
N MET A 44 13.67 14.87 5.03
CA MET A 44 13.29 15.07 3.63
C MET A 44 14.25 14.38 2.65
N ARG A 45 14.68 13.16 2.98
CA ARG A 45 15.63 12.40 2.15
C ARG A 45 15.06 12.14 0.76
N ILE A 46 15.89 12.37 -0.24
CA ILE A 46 15.65 11.98 -1.64
C ILE A 46 16.73 10.96 -1.99
N ILE A 47 16.31 9.80 -2.48
CA ILE A 47 17.22 8.68 -2.78
C ILE A 47 17.11 8.39 -4.27
N GLU A 48 18.20 8.65 -5.00
CA GLU A 48 18.30 8.28 -6.40
C GLU A 48 18.50 6.76 -6.54
N ASN A 49 17.88 6.15 -7.54
CA ASN A 49 17.86 4.70 -7.75
C ASN A 49 17.50 3.97 -6.43
N GLY A 50 16.41 4.40 -5.81
CA GLY A 50 15.98 3.92 -4.52
C GLY A 50 15.03 2.72 -4.62
N ALA A 51 14.85 2.04 -3.49
CA ALA A 51 13.86 1.00 -3.33
C ALA A 51 13.25 1.00 -1.92
N VAL A 52 12.05 0.41 -1.84
CA VAL A 52 11.28 0.25 -0.60
C VAL A 52 11.02 -1.25 -0.41
N ALA A 53 11.50 -1.82 0.69
CA ALA A 53 11.25 -3.19 1.09
C ALA A 53 10.01 -3.26 1.99
N ILE A 54 9.07 -4.16 1.68
CA ILE A 54 7.78 -4.26 2.35
C ILE A 54 7.47 -5.72 2.66
N ASP A 55 7.06 -5.99 3.90
CA ASP A 55 6.58 -7.29 4.32
C ASP A 55 5.36 -7.15 5.24
N ALA A 56 4.36 -8.01 5.08
CA ALA A 56 3.11 -8.01 5.83
C ALA A 56 2.45 -6.61 5.91
N GLY A 57 2.54 -5.81 4.83
CA GLY A 57 1.99 -4.45 4.76
C GLY A 57 2.81 -3.38 5.49
N VAL A 58 4.00 -3.73 6.00
CA VAL A 58 4.88 -2.82 6.74
C VAL A 58 6.14 -2.51 5.92
N ILE A 59 6.54 -1.24 5.86
CA ILE A 59 7.82 -0.84 5.28
C ILE A 59 8.94 -1.26 6.24
N LEU A 60 9.82 -2.15 5.78
CA LEU A 60 10.98 -2.62 6.54
C LEU A 60 12.19 -1.71 6.36
N ALA A 61 12.44 -1.28 5.12
CA ALA A 61 13.58 -0.46 4.77
C ALA A 61 13.30 0.45 3.57
N VAL A 62 13.98 1.59 3.51
CA VAL A 62 13.98 2.51 2.36
C VAL A 62 15.41 2.98 2.15
N ASP A 63 16.03 2.56 1.07
CA ASP A 63 17.41 2.92 0.74
C ASP A 63 17.66 2.85 -0.78
N THR A 64 18.93 2.92 -1.21
CA THR A 64 19.28 2.65 -2.60
C THR A 64 18.90 1.23 -2.98
N ALA A 65 18.55 1.02 -4.25
CA ALA A 65 18.23 -0.33 -4.75
C ALA A 65 19.34 -1.33 -4.45
N ALA A 66 20.60 -0.92 -4.58
CA ALA A 66 21.75 -1.80 -4.30
C ALA A 66 21.82 -2.26 -2.83
N THR A 67 21.45 -1.37 -1.89
CA THR A 67 21.39 -1.73 -0.45
C THR A 67 20.23 -2.70 -0.20
N ILE A 68 19.05 -2.38 -0.74
CA ILE A 68 17.86 -3.21 -0.55
C ILE A 68 18.07 -4.61 -1.14
N ASP A 69 18.63 -4.71 -2.34
CA ASP A 69 18.90 -5.99 -3.01
C ASP A 69 19.97 -6.85 -2.29
N ALA A 70 20.86 -6.21 -1.53
CA ALA A 70 21.85 -6.92 -0.72
C ALA A 70 21.23 -7.56 0.54
N ASP A 71 20.20 -6.94 1.10
CA ASP A 71 19.64 -7.30 2.40
C ASP A 71 18.31 -8.07 2.27
N TYR A 72 17.58 -7.94 1.15
CA TYR A 72 16.23 -8.49 0.97
C TYR A 72 16.06 -9.22 -0.36
N SER A 73 15.27 -10.29 -0.32
CA SER A 73 14.70 -10.97 -1.50
C SER A 73 13.17 -10.90 -1.39
N ALA A 74 12.47 -10.60 -2.48
CA ALA A 74 11.02 -10.44 -2.46
C ALA A 74 10.28 -11.41 -3.38
N ARG A 75 9.07 -11.80 -2.97
CA ARG A 75 8.14 -12.59 -3.79
C ARG A 75 7.67 -11.81 -5.03
N GLN A 76 7.52 -10.50 -4.89
CA GLN A 76 7.10 -9.60 -5.96
C GLN A 76 7.98 -8.36 -6.02
N THR A 77 8.23 -7.86 -7.23
CA THR A 77 8.91 -6.60 -7.45
C THR A 77 8.08 -5.69 -8.36
N LEU A 78 8.07 -4.40 -8.06
CA LEU A 78 7.48 -3.37 -8.94
C LEU A 78 8.61 -2.53 -9.53
N ASP A 79 8.73 -2.58 -10.85
CA ASP A 79 9.67 -1.73 -11.59
C ASP A 79 9.21 -0.28 -11.60
N GLY A 80 10.07 0.59 -11.10
CA GLY A 80 9.85 2.02 -11.03
C GLY A 80 10.70 2.83 -12.01
N THR A 81 11.19 2.22 -13.08
CA THR A 81 11.95 2.93 -14.12
C THR A 81 11.19 4.14 -14.62
N ARG A 82 11.82 5.32 -14.57
CA ARG A 82 11.25 6.65 -14.87
C ARG A 82 10.06 7.02 -13.97
N ARG A 83 10.05 6.56 -12.73
CA ARG A 83 9.01 6.87 -11.75
C ARG A 83 9.61 7.38 -10.46
N ILE A 84 8.81 8.18 -9.77
CA ILE A 84 9.07 8.61 -8.40
C ILE A 84 8.22 7.72 -7.49
N VAL A 85 8.86 7.17 -6.45
CA VAL A 85 8.18 6.47 -5.36
C VAL A 85 8.11 7.43 -4.18
N MET A 86 6.91 7.61 -3.63
CA MET A 86 6.67 8.49 -2.49
C MET A 86 5.49 7.95 -1.67
N PRO A 87 5.34 8.37 -0.40
CA PRO A 87 4.13 8.06 0.37
C PRO A 87 2.87 8.52 -0.35
N GLY A 88 1.77 7.83 -0.11
CA GLY A 88 0.47 8.22 -0.63
C GLY A 88 0.08 9.64 -0.19
N LEU A 89 -0.64 10.35 -1.05
CA LEU A 89 -1.09 11.71 -0.77
C LEU A 89 -2.16 11.72 0.33
N ILE A 90 -2.15 12.77 1.14
CA ILE A 90 -3.15 13.01 2.17
C ILE A 90 -4.03 14.17 1.73
N ASN A 91 -5.32 13.93 1.52
CA ASN A 91 -6.31 14.97 1.28
C ASN A 91 -6.81 15.52 2.62
N GLY A 92 -6.33 16.69 3.02
CA GLY A 92 -6.67 17.32 4.30
C GLY A 92 -8.05 17.98 4.36
N HIS A 93 -8.83 18.00 3.27
CA HIS A 93 -10.17 18.57 3.24
C HIS A 93 -10.99 17.94 2.11
N SER A 94 -12.08 17.27 2.46
CA SER A 94 -13.00 16.70 1.47
C SER A 94 -14.44 16.68 1.95
N HIS A 95 -15.33 16.52 0.98
CA HIS A 95 -16.73 16.18 1.12
C HIS A 95 -16.97 15.03 0.13
N ALA A 96 -16.46 13.84 0.47
CA ALA A 96 -16.25 12.75 -0.47
C ALA A 96 -17.49 12.41 -1.30
N ALA A 97 -18.66 12.31 -0.68
CA ALA A 97 -19.90 11.97 -1.38
C ALA A 97 -20.37 13.05 -2.38
N MET A 98 -19.88 14.29 -2.24
CA MET A 98 -20.20 15.37 -3.20
C MET A 98 -19.59 15.17 -4.60
N THR A 99 -18.79 14.14 -4.81
CA THR A 99 -18.36 13.72 -6.16
C THR A 99 -19.56 13.55 -7.11
N LEU A 100 -20.71 13.13 -6.59
CA LEU A 100 -21.95 13.02 -7.37
C LEU A 100 -22.56 14.37 -7.78
N LEU A 101 -22.18 15.45 -7.12
CA LEU A 101 -22.64 16.82 -7.44
C LEU A 101 -21.63 17.61 -8.30
N ARG A 102 -20.60 16.94 -8.82
CA ARG A 102 -19.54 17.57 -9.62
C ARG A 102 -20.13 18.25 -10.85
N GLY A 103 -19.73 19.51 -11.09
CA GLY A 103 -20.21 20.31 -12.20
C GLY A 103 -21.58 20.95 -11.98
N LEU A 104 -22.16 20.84 -10.78
CA LEU A 104 -23.40 21.51 -10.44
C LEU A 104 -23.12 22.99 -10.19
N ALA A 105 -23.49 23.83 -11.14
CA ALA A 105 -23.43 25.31 -11.06
C ALA A 105 -22.00 25.85 -10.80
N ASP A 106 -21.08 25.62 -11.75
CA ASP A 106 -19.72 26.12 -11.71
C ASP A 106 -19.65 27.66 -11.84
N ASP A 107 -18.50 28.24 -11.47
CA ASP A 107 -18.14 29.67 -11.64
C ASP A 107 -18.99 30.66 -10.85
N LEU A 108 -19.54 30.29 -9.71
CA LEU A 108 -20.29 31.13 -8.81
C LEU A 108 -19.51 31.55 -7.57
N ALA A 109 -19.92 32.67 -6.96
CA ALA A 109 -19.46 33.01 -5.61
C ALA A 109 -19.89 31.91 -4.63
N LEU A 110 -19.03 31.59 -3.64
CA LEU A 110 -19.23 30.47 -2.71
C LEU A 110 -20.64 30.45 -2.10
N MET A 111 -21.09 31.56 -1.57
CA MET A 111 -22.39 31.62 -0.88
C MET A 111 -23.58 31.50 -1.85
N ASP A 112 -23.46 32.04 -3.07
CA ASP A 112 -24.44 31.85 -4.13
C ASP A 112 -24.55 30.38 -4.55
N TRP A 113 -23.40 29.74 -4.75
CA TRP A 113 -23.29 28.33 -5.08
C TRP A 113 -23.91 27.45 -3.99
N LEU A 114 -23.54 27.67 -2.72
CA LEU A 114 -24.08 26.90 -1.60
C LEU A 114 -25.59 27.06 -1.44
N GLN A 115 -26.09 28.33 -1.36
CA GLN A 115 -27.47 28.59 -1.00
C GLN A 115 -28.48 28.28 -2.12
N ASN A 116 -28.08 28.51 -3.37
CA ASN A 116 -29.01 28.40 -4.49
C ASN A 116 -28.91 27.04 -5.22
N TYR A 117 -27.82 26.29 -5.04
CA TYR A 117 -27.61 25.03 -5.78
C TYR A 117 -27.27 23.85 -4.87
N ILE A 118 -26.24 23.95 -4.02
CA ILE A 118 -25.78 22.80 -3.25
C ILE A 118 -26.77 22.43 -2.15
N PHE A 119 -27.12 23.35 -1.25
CA PHE A 119 -28.06 23.05 -0.17
C PHE A 119 -29.42 22.56 -0.67
N PRO A 120 -30.03 23.15 -1.73
CA PRO A 120 -31.24 22.58 -2.31
C PRO A 120 -31.06 21.17 -2.88
N ALA A 121 -29.91 20.87 -3.53
CA ALA A 121 -29.62 19.56 -4.03
C ALA A 121 -29.40 18.55 -2.90
N GLU A 122 -28.66 18.93 -1.86
CA GLU A 122 -28.45 18.10 -0.69
C GLU A 122 -29.76 17.75 0.03
N VAL A 123 -30.63 18.74 0.23
CA VAL A 123 -31.95 18.50 0.84
C VAL A 123 -32.82 17.56 -0.01
N ALA A 124 -32.66 17.60 -1.32
CA ALA A 124 -33.47 16.79 -2.24
C ALA A 124 -32.95 15.36 -2.41
N PHE A 125 -31.64 15.14 -2.35
CA PHE A 125 -31.04 13.90 -2.83
C PHE A 125 -30.14 13.20 -1.80
N VAL A 126 -29.62 13.89 -0.78
CA VAL A 126 -28.65 13.28 0.15
C VAL A 126 -29.37 12.43 1.18
N ASP A 127 -29.18 11.15 1.04
CA ASP A 127 -29.52 10.12 2.00
C ASP A 127 -28.32 9.17 2.20
N ALA A 128 -28.46 8.12 3.00
CA ALA A 128 -27.38 7.17 3.25
C ALA A 128 -26.92 6.45 1.97
N GLU A 129 -27.81 6.17 1.03
CA GLU A 129 -27.46 5.51 -0.24
C GLU A 129 -26.69 6.46 -1.17
N PHE A 130 -27.09 7.72 -1.27
CA PHE A 130 -26.32 8.75 -1.97
C PHE A 130 -24.90 8.86 -1.42
N VAL A 131 -24.79 8.93 -0.09
CA VAL A 131 -23.47 9.04 0.58
C VAL A 131 -22.63 7.79 0.35
N ARG A 132 -23.21 6.61 0.40
CA ARG A 132 -22.52 5.35 0.10
C ARG A 132 -21.93 5.35 -1.32
N ILE A 133 -22.76 5.61 -2.33
CA ILE A 133 -22.33 5.60 -3.73
C ILE A 133 -21.29 6.70 -4.00
N GLY A 134 -21.54 7.90 -3.50
CA GLY A 134 -20.62 9.04 -3.69
C GLY A 134 -19.27 8.81 -3.03
N THR A 135 -19.24 8.20 -1.86
CA THR A 135 -17.99 7.85 -1.16
C THR A 135 -17.24 6.72 -1.88
N GLU A 136 -17.93 5.69 -2.39
CA GLU A 136 -17.32 4.64 -3.22
C GLU A 136 -16.63 5.23 -4.46
N LEU A 137 -17.30 6.15 -5.15
CA LEU A 137 -16.72 6.85 -6.30
C LEU A 137 -15.50 7.68 -5.89
N ALA A 138 -15.59 8.42 -4.78
CA ALA A 138 -14.49 9.22 -4.26
C ALA A 138 -13.28 8.34 -3.89
N CYS A 139 -13.49 7.23 -3.21
CA CYS A 139 -12.43 6.26 -2.90
C CYS A 139 -11.73 5.78 -4.18
N TRP A 140 -12.51 5.37 -5.19
CA TRP A 140 -11.96 4.91 -6.46
C TRP A 140 -11.10 5.97 -7.14
N GLU A 141 -11.57 7.22 -7.18
CA GLU A 141 -10.83 8.33 -7.77
C GLU A 141 -9.57 8.67 -6.96
N MET A 142 -9.67 8.71 -5.63
CA MET A 142 -8.55 9.00 -4.72
C MET A 142 -7.45 7.96 -4.85
N ILE A 143 -7.78 6.67 -4.83
CA ILE A 143 -6.81 5.57 -4.99
C ILE A 143 -6.10 5.69 -6.34
N ARG A 144 -6.84 5.93 -7.42
CA ARG A 144 -6.25 6.10 -8.76
C ARG A 144 -5.40 7.38 -8.88
N GLY A 145 -5.71 8.39 -8.08
CA GLY A 145 -4.95 9.63 -7.98
C GLY A 145 -3.76 9.57 -7.00
N GLY A 146 -3.58 8.43 -6.30
CA GLY A 146 -2.50 8.24 -5.32
C GLY A 146 -2.79 8.82 -3.93
N THR A 147 -4.05 9.19 -3.63
CA THR A 147 -4.47 9.60 -2.30
C THR A 147 -4.82 8.36 -1.47
N THR A 148 -4.16 8.20 -0.33
CA THR A 148 -4.33 7.05 0.57
C THR A 148 -4.99 7.39 1.89
N THR A 149 -5.18 8.67 2.16
CA THR A 149 -5.81 9.16 3.39
C THR A 149 -6.59 10.43 3.08
N PHE A 150 -7.76 10.58 3.65
CA PHE A 150 -8.50 11.85 3.54
C PHE A 150 -9.20 12.21 4.84
N VAL A 151 -9.40 13.51 5.03
CA VAL A 151 -10.23 14.07 6.11
C VAL A 151 -11.54 14.49 5.50
N ASP A 152 -12.62 13.88 5.94
CA ASP A 152 -13.95 14.17 5.43
C ASP A 152 -14.81 14.90 6.46
N MET A 153 -15.71 15.73 5.97
CA MET A 153 -16.74 16.39 6.76
C MET A 153 -18.04 16.43 5.95
N TYR A 154 -18.86 15.39 6.09
CA TYR A 154 -20.12 15.30 5.37
C TYR A 154 -21.21 14.61 6.19
N TYR A 155 -22.41 14.49 5.63
CA TYR A 155 -23.55 13.81 6.26
C TYR A 155 -23.31 12.29 6.33
N TYR A 156 -23.99 11.60 7.23
CA TYR A 156 -23.94 10.15 7.40
C TYR A 156 -22.50 9.60 7.62
N PRO A 157 -21.77 10.09 8.64
CA PRO A 157 -20.37 9.72 8.84
C PRO A 157 -20.16 8.21 9.06
N ASP A 158 -21.13 7.52 9.64
CA ASP A 158 -21.07 6.05 9.83
C ASP A 158 -21.05 5.34 8.47
N THR A 159 -21.88 5.79 7.52
CA THR A 159 -21.90 5.23 6.15
C THR A 159 -20.56 5.49 5.43
N ILE A 160 -19.99 6.69 5.60
CA ILE A 160 -18.67 7.00 5.04
C ILE A 160 -17.61 6.05 5.61
N ALA A 161 -17.61 5.86 6.93
CA ALA A 161 -16.65 4.96 7.60
C ALA A 161 -16.77 3.51 7.11
N GLU A 162 -17.99 2.98 6.96
CA GLU A 162 -18.24 1.64 6.43
C GLU A 162 -17.70 1.46 5.00
N VAL A 163 -17.89 2.46 4.14
CA VAL A 163 -17.37 2.42 2.76
C VAL A 163 -15.85 2.47 2.75
N VAL A 164 -15.25 3.35 3.57
CA VAL A 164 -13.79 3.51 3.63
C VAL A 164 -13.10 2.25 4.14
N ASP A 165 -13.72 1.53 5.08
CA ASP A 165 -13.20 0.24 5.58
C ASP A 165 -13.13 -0.83 4.48
N GLN A 166 -13.96 -0.72 3.45
CA GLN A 166 -14.03 -1.66 2.33
C GLN A 166 -13.19 -1.25 1.12
N CYS A 167 -12.88 0.02 0.96
CA CYS A 167 -12.15 0.51 -0.20
C CYS A 167 -10.66 0.70 0.05
#